data_93f8565a077a68bdc8d0a0f17c019117
#
_entry.id   93f8565a077a68bdc8d0a0f17c019117
#
_cell.length_a   1.000
_cell.length_b   1.000
_cell.length_c   1.000
_cell.angle_alpha   90.00
_cell.angle_beta   90.00
_cell.angle_gamma   90.00
#
_symmetry.space_group_name_H-M   'P 1'
#
loop_
_entity.id
_entity.type
_entity.pdbx_description
1 polymer ?
#
loop_
_entity_poly.entity_id
_entity_poly.type
_entity_poly.pdbx_seq_one_letter_code
_entity_poly.pdbx_strand_id
1 'polypeptide(L)'
;MRSFFLLFFLIFSYGSAGAENLKPSRGIIATSNPYASEAAYEIIKKGGNAIDASIAVQLVLTLTEPQATGIGGGAFMLYWDTDKAKLFSIDGREKAPSKAGEDLFLNKDGTKIKFYPDAVVGAKSVGVPGIIKLLEEAHKKFGKLEWAELFDYAIELSKNGFLISPALHNTLGYLNYLKTVEPAASLYYEENLKGEKIPLPVGYILKNEEYAKTLKRISLLGAKEFYEGKTAELIIQSLRDADKNSLMSLDDLKNYQIVWREPLCGLYRSYNVCSMPPPSSGGLTMLMMLKILEDFDIQKLDPESREMVHLFSEVSRLAYADRAYYMADPDFINIPSEELLNDKYIDKRRMLIDLNKAAKTVKNGNPFENIDFGKNVDISKPSTSHFVIIDEEGNAVSMTSTVEGPFGSHLMAGGFILNNELTDFSLMPEIDGKKVANRVEGNKRPMSSMTPTIIFKNGEVYALTGSPGGTSIINYVTKSVIGLLDW
;
A
#
# COMPACT_ATOMS: atom_id res chain seq x y z
N MET A 1 19.93 -21.54 -79.50
CA MET A 1 18.95 -20.84 -78.70
C MET A 1 19.31 -21.05 -77.24
N ARG A 2 19.92 -20.01 -76.63
CA ARG A 2 20.28 -20.00 -75.18
C ARG A 2 19.34 -19.02 -74.48
N SER A 3 18.46 -19.54 -73.64
CA SER A 3 17.58 -18.73 -72.79
C SER A 3 18.35 -18.25 -71.55
N PHE A 4 18.41 -16.95 -71.35
CA PHE A 4 18.90 -16.29 -70.15
C PHE A 4 17.74 -16.12 -69.15
N PHE A 5 17.85 -16.74 -67.97
CA PHE A 5 16.96 -16.48 -66.85
C PHE A 5 17.56 -15.32 -66.02
N LEU A 6 16.88 -14.19 -65.98
CA LEU A 6 17.17 -13.09 -65.05
C LEU A 6 16.48 -13.38 -63.72
N LEU A 7 17.26 -13.59 -62.67
CA LEU A 7 16.79 -13.66 -61.29
C LEU A 7 16.72 -12.21 -60.74
N PHE A 8 15.50 -11.75 -60.46
CA PHE A 8 15.27 -10.49 -59.74
C PHE A 8 15.39 -10.79 -58.25
N PHE A 9 16.44 -10.27 -57.59
CA PHE A 9 16.54 -10.22 -56.13
C PHE A 9 15.75 -8.99 -55.62
N LEU A 10 14.58 -9.22 -55.01
CA LEU A 10 13.87 -8.22 -54.22
C LEU A 10 14.51 -8.13 -52.84
N ILE A 11 15.29 -7.07 -52.62
CA ILE A 11 15.81 -6.70 -51.29
C ILE A 11 14.64 -6.08 -50.51
N PHE A 12 14.03 -6.84 -49.60
CA PHE A 12 13.16 -6.27 -48.59
C PHE A 12 14.04 -5.61 -47.52
N SER A 13 14.14 -4.30 -47.56
CA SER A 13 14.63 -3.51 -46.42
C SER A 13 13.58 -3.54 -45.33
N TYR A 14 13.81 -4.34 -44.30
CA TYR A 14 13.09 -4.20 -43.04
C TYR A 14 13.47 -2.86 -42.40
N GLY A 15 12.65 -1.84 -42.61
CA GLY A 15 12.70 -0.64 -41.81
C GLY A 15 12.33 -1.05 -40.36
N SER A 16 13.26 -0.84 -39.43
CA SER A 16 12.93 -0.85 -38.02
C SER A 16 11.88 0.24 -37.77
N ALA A 17 10.63 -0.14 -37.71
CA ALA A 17 9.59 0.72 -37.14
C ALA A 17 9.99 0.97 -35.69
N GLY A 18 10.51 2.16 -35.40
CA GLY A 18 10.65 2.63 -34.04
C GLY A 18 9.26 2.52 -33.40
N ALA A 19 9.19 1.92 -32.23
CA ALA A 19 7.97 1.94 -31.44
C ALA A 19 7.63 3.42 -31.21
N GLU A 20 6.66 3.96 -31.93
CA GLU A 20 6.05 5.23 -31.58
C GLU A 20 5.48 5.07 -30.18
N ASN A 21 5.90 5.92 -29.25
CA ASN A 21 5.28 6.03 -27.94
C ASN A 21 3.81 6.42 -28.17
N LEU A 22 2.94 5.42 -28.13
CA LEU A 22 1.50 5.62 -28.17
C LEU A 22 1.12 6.34 -26.88
N LYS A 23 0.98 7.65 -26.90
CA LYS A 23 0.29 8.36 -25.82
C LYS A 23 -1.10 7.77 -25.73
N PRO A 24 -1.54 7.31 -24.55
CA PRO A 24 -2.87 6.74 -24.42
C PRO A 24 -3.90 7.81 -24.78
N SER A 25 -4.76 7.51 -25.75
CA SER A 25 -5.77 8.45 -26.23
C SER A 25 -6.92 8.68 -25.23
N ARG A 26 -6.94 8.00 -24.08
CA ARG A 26 -8.00 8.08 -23.06
C ARG A 26 -7.54 7.74 -21.63
N GLY A 27 -6.27 7.80 -21.33
CA GLY A 27 -5.73 7.39 -20.03
C GLY A 27 -5.72 5.87 -19.78
N ILE A 28 -5.04 5.44 -18.75
CA ILE A 28 -4.96 4.04 -18.30
C ILE A 28 -5.42 3.99 -16.84
N ILE A 29 -6.34 3.09 -16.52
CA ILE A 29 -6.87 2.91 -15.18
C ILE A 29 -6.85 1.40 -14.87
N ALA A 30 -6.19 1.02 -13.76
CA ALA A 30 -6.27 -0.33 -13.23
C ALA A 30 -6.50 -0.27 -11.71
N THR A 31 -7.60 -0.85 -11.26
CA THR A 31 -8.01 -0.90 -9.84
C THR A 31 -8.45 -2.30 -9.45
N SER A 32 -8.57 -2.57 -8.15
CA SER A 32 -9.04 -3.86 -7.63
C SER A 32 -10.55 -4.08 -7.76
N ASN A 33 -11.32 -3.05 -8.16
CA ASN A 33 -12.78 -3.13 -8.21
C ASN A 33 -13.36 -2.37 -9.43
N PRO A 34 -14.31 -2.96 -10.20
CA PRO A 34 -14.88 -2.33 -11.39
C PRO A 34 -15.55 -0.97 -11.11
N TYR A 35 -16.27 -0.82 -9.98
CA TYR A 35 -16.86 0.47 -9.59
C TYR A 35 -15.83 1.57 -9.40
N ALA A 36 -14.64 1.22 -8.86
CA ALA A 36 -13.56 2.18 -8.70
C ALA A 36 -12.95 2.58 -10.05
N SER A 37 -12.81 1.65 -10.99
CA SER A 37 -12.37 1.95 -12.36
C SER A 37 -13.36 2.84 -13.09
N GLU A 38 -14.66 2.61 -12.91
CA GLU A 38 -15.71 3.44 -13.49
C GLU A 38 -15.69 4.86 -12.90
N ALA A 39 -15.54 5.01 -11.59
CA ALA A 39 -15.40 6.31 -10.93
C ALA A 39 -14.22 7.10 -11.50
N ALA A 40 -13.04 6.47 -11.66
CA ALA A 40 -11.88 7.11 -12.28
C ALA A 40 -12.17 7.55 -13.73
N TYR A 41 -12.81 6.67 -14.50
CA TYR A 41 -13.18 6.97 -15.89
C TYR A 41 -14.09 8.18 -16.00
N GLU A 42 -15.13 8.27 -15.17
CA GLU A 42 -16.05 9.42 -15.17
C GLU A 42 -15.34 10.74 -14.78
N ILE A 43 -14.36 10.68 -13.87
CA ILE A 43 -13.54 11.86 -13.52
C ILE A 43 -12.65 12.29 -14.70
N ILE A 44 -11.93 11.36 -15.35
CA ILE A 44 -11.11 11.68 -16.54
C ILE A 44 -11.96 12.23 -17.65
N LYS A 45 -13.13 11.64 -17.92
CA LYS A 45 -14.10 12.11 -18.94
C LYS A 45 -14.64 13.53 -18.68
N LYS A 46 -14.71 13.96 -17.42
CA LYS A 46 -15.07 15.32 -17.03
C LYS A 46 -13.90 16.31 -17.17
N GLY A 47 -12.72 15.86 -17.59
CA GLY A 47 -11.50 16.67 -17.72
C GLY A 47 -10.62 16.72 -16.46
N GLY A 48 -10.90 15.87 -15.48
CA GLY A 48 -10.03 15.66 -14.32
C GLY A 48 -8.72 14.95 -14.69
N ASN A 49 -7.72 15.09 -13.83
CA ASN A 49 -6.42 14.45 -14.01
C ASN A 49 -6.26 13.18 -13.14
N ALA A 50 -5.07 12.58 -13.16
CA ALA A 50 -4.77 11.35 -12.40
C ALA A 50 -4.95 11.52 -10.88
N ILE A 51 -4.70 12.71 -10.32
CA ILE A 51 -4.95 13.01 -8.90
C ILE A 51 -6.46 13.05 -8.60
N ASP A 52 -7.24 13.76 -9.41
CA ASP A 52 -8.69 13.83 -9.24
C ASP A 52 -9.33 12.43 -9.32
N ALA A 53 -8.92 11.64 -10.30
CA ALA A 53 -9.37 10.27 -10.47
C ALA A 53 -8.97 9.37 -9.29
N SER A 54 -7.75 9.54 -8.72
CA SER A 54 -7.29 8.75 -7.58
C SER A 54 -8.13 8.98 -6.32
N ILE A 55 -8.66 10.19 -6.15
CA ILE A 55 -9.57 10.52 -5.05
C ILE A 55 -10.88 9.75 -5.19
N ALA A 56 -11.51 9.82 -6.35
CA ALA A 56 -12.75 9.09 -6.61
C ALA A 56 -12.58 7.57 -6.44
N VAL A 57 -11.46 7.00 -6.95
CA VAL A 57 -11.09 5.59 -6.75
C VAL A 57 -11.04 5.24 -5.27
N GLN A 58 -10.28 6.01 -4.48
CA GLN A 58 -10.08 5.70 -3.05
C GLN A 58 -11.40 5.76 -2.27
N LEU A 59 -12.26 6.74 -2.56
CA LEU A 59 -13.57 6.85 -1.91
C LEU A 59 -14.48 5.66 -2.25
N VAL A 60 -14.46 5.19 -3.49
CA VAL A 60 -15.22 4.01 -3.92
C VAL A 60 -14.64 2.72 -3.33
N LEU A 61 -13.32 2.56 -3.29
CA LEU A 61 -12.68 1.38 -2.67
C LEU A 61 -13.00 1.28 -1.18
N THR A 62 -13.12 2.39 -0.46
CA THR A 62 -13.58 2.40 0.95
C THR A 62 -14.94 1.72 1.12
N LEU A 63 -15.83 1.86 0.13
CA LEU A 63 -17.16 1.28 0.14
C LEU A 63 -17.17 -0.17 -0.34
N THR A 64 -16.46 -0.46 -1.45
CA THR A 64 -16.56 -1.73 -2.18
C THR A 64 -15.53 -2.77 -1.76
N GLU A 65 -14.41 -2.33 -1.14
CA GLU A 65 -13.31 -3.16 -0.63
C GLU A 65 -12.99 -2.86 0.85
N PRO A 66 -14.02 -2.77 1.75
CA PRO A 66 -13.81 -2.38 3.15
C PRO A 66 -12.96 -3.38 3.93
N GLN A 67 -12.81 -4.62 3.41
CA GLN A 67 -11.92 -5.62 3.96
C GLN A 67 -10.44 -5.31 3.72
N ALA A 68 -10.13 -4.39 2.80
CA ALA A 68 -8.76 -4.16 2.34
C ALA A 68 -8.27 -2.74 2.58
N THR A 69 -9.13 -1.74 2.39
CA THR A 69 -8.75 -0.32 2.45
C THR A 69 -9.94 0.56 2.84
N GLY A 70 -9.65 1.80 3.21
CA GLY A 70 -10.70 2.78 3.48
C GLY A 70 -10.16 4.08 4.10
N ILE A 71 -11.00 5.13 4.09
CA ILE A 71 -10.64 6.46 4.62
C ILE A 71 -10.29 6.45 6.12
N GLY A 72 -10.62 5.38 6.84
CA GLY A 72 -10.17 5.14 8.21
C GLY A 72 -8.78 4.53 8.33
N GLY A 73 -8.00 4.49 7.26
CA GLY A 73 -6.67 3.92 7.16
C GLY A 73 -5.61 4.87 6.62
N GLY A 74 -4.54 4.31 6.06
CA GLY A 74 -3.42 5.06 5.48
C GLY A 74 -3.03 4.61 4.09
N ALA A 75 -2.16 5.40 3.46
CA ALA A 75 -1.71 5.16 2.10
C ALA A 75 -0.34 5.74 1.81
N PHE A 76 0.28 5.22 0.75
CA PHE A 76 1.40 5.84 0.06
C PHE A 76 1.06 6.08 -1.40
N MET A 77 1.38 7.27 -1.90
CA MET A 77 1.15 7.67 -3.27
C MET A 77 2.45 8.13 -3.92
N LEU A 78 2.74 7.61 -5.10
CA LEU A 78 3.67 8.20 -6.05
C LEU A 78 2.88 8.95 -7.11
N TYR A 79 3.29 10.17 -7.42
CA TYR A 79 2.71 10.99 -8.46
C TYR A 79 3.79 11.54 -9.39
N TRP A 80 3.68 11.22 -10.68
CA TRP A 80 4.48 11.80 -11.74
C TRP A 80 3.75 12.97 -12.39
N ASP A 81 4.37 14.14 -12.31
CA ASP A 81 3.93 15.37 -12.98
C ASP A 81 4.70 15.46 -14.30
N THR A 82 4.02 15.22 -15.41
CA THR A 82 4.65 15.17 -16.75
C THR A 82 5.16 16.53 -17.20
N ASP A 83 4.42 17.60 -16.91
CA ASP A 83 4.80 18.95 -17.30
C ASP A 83 6.09 19.41 -16.61
N LYS A 84 6.27 19.01 -15.34
CA LYS A 84 7.47 19.33 -14.55
C LYS A 84 8.57 18.29 -14.67
N ALA A 85 8.30 17.15 -15.34
CA ALA A 85 9.17 15.97 -15.35
C ALA A 85 9.66 15.62 -13.93
N LYS A 86 8.74 15.61 -12.95
CA LYS A 86 9.07 15.41 -11.54
C LYS A 86 8.19 14.37 -10.89
N LEU A 87 8.84 13.44 -10.16
CA LEU A 87 8.18 12.45 -9.32
C LEU A 87 8.04 13.01 -7.90
N PHE A 88 6.86 12.82 -7.32
CA PHE A 88 6.53 13.13 -5.93
C PHE A 88 6.16 11.86 -5.19
N SER A 89 6.51 11.79 -3.90
CA SER A 89 6.01 10.74 -3.01
C SER A 89 5.33 11.35 -1.79
N ILE A 90 4.17 10.79 -1.45
CA ILE A 90 3.29 11.31 -0.41
C ILE A 90 3.03 10.20 0.62
N ASP A 91 3.44 10.48 1.86
CA ASP A 91 3.28 9.59 3.00
C ASP A 91 2.05 10.01 3.82
N GLY A 92 0.96 9.27 3.63
CA GLY A 92 -0.25 9.33 4.44
C GLY A 92 -0.41 8.12 5.36
N ARG A 93 0.72 7.55 5.83
CA ARG A 93 0.73 6.44 6.79
C ARG A 93 0.13 6.88 8.12
N GLU A 94 -0.55 5.99 8.78
CA GLU A 94 -1.12 6.21 10.11
C GLU A 94 -0.02 6.56 11.14
N LYS A 95 -0.42 7.27 12.18
CA LYS A 95 0.45 7.53 13.33
C LYS A 95 -0.09 6.90 14.60
N ALA A 96 0.78 6.46 15.48
CA ALA A 96 0.39 6.14 16.84
C ALA A 96 -0.18 7.39 17.54
N PRO A 97 -1.25 7.25 18.33
CA PRO A 97 -1.68 8.35 19.21
C PRO A 97 -0.53 8.86 20.08
N SER A 98 -0.51 10.14 20.39
CA SER A 98 0.59 10.80 21.12
C SER A 98 0.91 10.15 22.47
N LYS A 99 -0.09 9.51 23.10
CA LYS A 99 0.03 8.82 24.38
C LYS A 99 0.43 7.34 24.28
N ALA A 100 0.64 6.81 23.07
CA ALA A 100 1.04 5.43 22.90
C ALA A 100 2.49 5.21 23.36
N GLY A 101 2.70 4.24 24.24
CA GLY A 101 4.00 3.87 24.79
C GLY A 101 4.52 2.54 24.22
N GLU A 102 5.77 2.24 24.49
CA GLU A 102 6.44 1.00 24.10
C GLU A 102 5.71 -0.26 24.66
N ASP A 103 4.93 -0.12 25.71
CA ASP A 103 4.17 -1.17 26.40
C ASP A 103 2.76 -1.41 25.84
N LEU A 104 2.36 -0.72 24.79
CA LEU A 104 1.01 -0.78 24.20
C LEU A 104 0.49 -2.22 24.01
N PHE A 105 1.35 -3.13 23.59
CA PHE A 105 1.00 -4.53 23.29
C PHE A 105 1.56 -5.52 24.32
N LEU A 106 1.86 -5.05 25.53
CA LEU A 106 2.33 -5.90 26.61
C LEU A 106 1.25 -6.18 27.65
N ASN A 107 1.29 -7.38 28.21
CA ASN A 107 0.60 -7.74 29.44
C ASN A 107 1.29 -7.07 30.64
N LYS A 108 0.64 -7.05 31.81
CA LYS A 108 1.19 -6.50 33.04
C LYS A 108 2.49 -7.18 33.50
N ASP A 109 2.73 -8.42 33.09
CA ASP A 109 3.95 -9.18 33.37
C ASP A 109 5.08 -8.95 32.34
N GLY A 110 4.88 -8.02 31.38
CA GLY A 110 5.84 -7.70 30.34
C GLY A 110 5.85 -8.65 29.14
N THR A 111 5.02 -9.68 29.12
CA THR A 111 4.87 -10.56 27.96
C THR A 111 3.98 -9.91 26.90
N LYS A 112 4.21 -10.24 25.62
CA LYS A 112 3.35 -9.73 24.53
C LYS A 112 1.94 -10.30 24.64
N ILE A 113 0.93 -9.48 24.33
CA ILE A 113 -0.46 -9.94 24.20
C ILE A 113 -0.61 -10.87 22.99
N LYS A 114 -1.69 -11.64 22.95
CA LYS A 114 -2.01 -12.47 21.79
C LYS A 114 -2.31 -11.58 20.58
N PHE A 115 -1.75 -11.93 19.41
CA PHE A 115 -1.92 -11.11 18.19
C PHE A 115 -3.41 -10.97 17.82
N TYR A 116 -4.11 -12.09 17.63
CA TYR A 116 -5.54 -12.08 17.31
C TYR A 116 -6.33 -12.87 18.36
N PRO A 117 -7.39 -12.32 18.94
CA PRO A 117 -7.96 -11.00 18.63
C PRO A 117 -7.33 -9.81 19.36
N ASP A 118 -6.55 -10.01 20.43
CA ASP A 118 -6.29 -9.04 21.50
C ASP A 118 -5.50 -7.80 21.05
N ALA A 119 -4.56 -7.96 20.09
CA ALA A 119 -3.84 -6.84 19.52
C ALA A 119 -4.61 -6.20 18.35
N VAL A 120 -5.34 -6.99 17.54
CA VAL A 120 -5.99 -6.53 16.31
C VAL A 120 -7.35 -5.90 16.54
N VAL A 121 -8.23 -6.58 17.30
CA VAL A 121 -9.64 -6.15 17.43
C VAL A 121 -9.79 -5.08 18.50
N GLY A 122 -10.40 -3.95 18.15
CA GLY A 122 -10.74 -2.89 19.07
C GLY A 122 -9.85 -1.66 19.00
N ALA A 123 -10.03 -0.73 19.93
CA ALA A 123 -9.46 0.62 19.89
C ALA A 123 -7.93 0.71 20.01
N LYS A 124 -7.31 -0.31 20.64
CA LYS A 124 -5.86 -0.34 20.92
C LYS A 124 -5.01 -0.33 19.64
N SER A 125 -5.49 -0.98 18.60
CA SER A 125 -4.77 -1.14 17.33
C SER A 125 -4.91 0.04 16.36
N VAL A 126 -5.83 0.97 16.63
CA VAL A 126 -6.17 2.04 15.68
C VAL A 126 -5.12 3.14 15.69
N GLY A 127 -4.47 3.35 14.55
CA GLY A 127 -3.64 4.51 14.28
C GLY A 127 -4.46 5.69 13.75
N VAL A 128 -3.93 6.89 13.91
CA VAL A 128 -4.56 8.13 13.39
C VAL A 128 -4.60 8.04 11.87
N PRO A 129 -5.78 8.04 11.24
CA PRO A 129 -5.92 7.84 9.80
C PRO A 129 -5.29 8.94 8.96
N GLY A 130 -4.71 8.60 7.79
CA GLY A 130 -4.00 9.55 6.96
C GLY A 130 -4.57 9.80 5.57
N ILE A 131 -5.44 8.92 5.06
CA ILE A 131 -5.89 8.95 3.65
C ILE A 131 -6.55 10.28 3.28
N ILE A 132 -7.51 10.78 4.04
CA ILE A 132 -8.24 12.01 3.67
C ILE A 132 -7.29 13.22 3.62
N LYS A 133 -6.30 13.29 4.52
CA LYS A 133 -5.30 14.35 4.49
C LYS A 133 -4.38 14.24 3.28
N LEU A 134 -3.95 13.01 2.94
CA LEU A 134 -3.14 12.76 1.74
C LEU A 134 -3.88 13.22 0.49
N LEU A 135 -5.15 12.80 0.33
CA LEU A 135 -5.96 13.13 -0.84
C LEU A 135 -6.18 14.64 -0.97
N GLU A 136 -6.51 15.33 0.13
CA GLU A 136 -6.73 16.79 0.12
C GLU A 136 -5.45 17.57 -0.24
N GLU A 137 -4.31 17.21 0.36
CA GLU A 137 -3.05 17.89 0.06
C GLU A 137 -2.54 17.61 -1.36
N ALA A 138 -2.75 16.39 -1.88
CA ALA A 138 -2.48 16.08 -3.29
C ALA A 138 -3.38 16.90 -4.22
N HIS A 139 -4.69 16.96 -3.92
CA HIS A 139 -5.65 17.74 -4.69
C HIS A 139 -5.34 19.24 -4.69
N LYS A 140 -5.07 19.86 -3.53
CA LYS A 140 -4.70 21.28 -3.44
C LYS A 140 -3.51 21.65 -4.31
N LYS A 141 -2.57 20.71 -4.48
CA LYS A 141 -1.33 20.97 -5.22
C LYS A 141 -1.43 20.65 -6.71
N PHE A 142 -2.23 19.66 -7.08
CA PHE A 142 -2.23 19.09 -8.43
C PHE A 142 -3.63 18.86 -9.03
N GLY A 143 -4.71 18.93 -8.25
CA GLY A 143 -6.07 18.70 -8.74
C GLY A 143 -6.53 19.73 -9.77
N LYS A 144 -7.43 19.35 -10.64
CA LYS A 144 -8.03 20.19 -11.69
C LYS A 144 -9.51 20.49 -11.45
N LEU A 145 -10.28 19.47 -11.03
CA LEU A 145 -11.71 19.62 -10.76
C LEU A 145 -11.95 20.15 -9.34
N GLU A 146 -13.14 20.66 -9.10
CA GLU A 146 -13.54 21.08 -7.77
C GLU A 146 -13.60 19.86 -6.83
N TRP A 147 -13.05 20.01 -5.62
CA TRP A 147 -12.99 18.93 -4.61
C TRP A 147 -14.32 18.21 -4.41
N ALA A 148 -15.41 18.95 -4.32
CA ALA A 148 -16.74 18.39 -4.06
C ALA A 148 -17.23 17.44 -5.15
N GLU A 149 -16.87 17.69 -6.41
CA GLU A 149 -17.30 16.87 -7.56
C GLU A 149 -16.69 15.46 -7.55
N LEU A 150 -15.52 15.31 -6.90
CA LEU A 150 -14.81 14.03 -6.82
C LEU A 150 -15.51 13.01 -5.91
N PHE A 151 -16.48 13.45 -5.13
CA PHE A 151 -17.24 12.63 -4.17
C PHE A 151 -18.57 12.10 -4.74
N ASP A 152 -19.10 12.71 -5.81
CA ASP A 152 -20.47 12.46 -6.26
C ASP A 152 -20.71 10.98 -6.56
N TYR A 153 -19.82 10.31 -7.30
CA TYR A 153 -19.99 8.90 -7.66
C TYR A 153 -20.03 8.01 -6.41
N ALA A 154 -19.12 8.20 -5.45
CA ALA A 154 -19.08 7.42 -4.22
C ALA A 154 -20.31 7.67 -3.32
N ILE A 155 -20.82 8.91 -3.26
CA ILE A 155 -22.03 9.27 -2.53
C ILE A 155 -23.26 8.58 -3.15
N GLU A 156 -23.39 8.62 -4.46
CA GLU A 156 -24.50 7.97 -5.18
C GLU A 156 -24.44 6.45 -5.03
N LEU A 157 -23.26 5.84 -5.19
CA LEU A 157 -23.06 4.41 -5.04
C LEU A 157 -23.40 3.95 -3.60
N SER A 158 -23.04 4.76 -2.58
CA SER A 158 -23.36 4.47 -1.18
C SER A 158 -24.86 4.45 -0.91
N LYS A 159 -25.64 5.32 -1.57
CA LYS A 159 -27.11 5.42 -1.43
C LYS A 159 -27.85 4.37 -2.26
N ASN A 160 -27.43 4.18 -3.52
CA ASN A 160 -28.10 3.29 -4.46
C ASN A 160 -27.71 1.83 -4.22
N GLY A 161 -26.51 1.60 -3.68
CA GLY A 161 -25.94 0.30 -3.37
C GLY A 161 -25.02 -0.23 -4.47
N PHE A 162 -24.19 -1.17 -4.09
CA PHE A 162 -23.25 -1.91 -4.95
C PHE A 162 -23.38 -3.41 -4.71
N LEU A 163 -22.97 -4.22 -5.68
CA LEU A 163 -23.05 -5.68 -5.58
C LEU A 163 -21.89 -6.20 -4.72
N ILE A 164 -22.22 -6.99 -3.68
CA ILE A 164 -21.20 -7.69 -2.89
C ILE A 164 -20.38 -8.62 -3.79
N SER A 165 -19.07 -8.42 -3.79
CA SER A 165 -18.12 -9.23 -4.56
C SER A 165 -17.85 -10.58 -3.88
N PRO A 166 -17.41 -11.61 -4.65
CA PRO A 166 -16.93 -12.87 -4.07
C PRO A 166 -15.83 -12.68 -3.03
N ALA A 167 -14.91 -11.72 -3.25
CA ALA A 167 -13.82 -11.41 -2.32
C ALA A 167 -14.35 -10.89 -0.99
N LEU A 168 -15.28 -9.92 -1.01
CA LEU A 168 -15.91 -9.38 0.19
C LEU A 168 -16.68 -10.47 0.95
N HIS A 169 -17.55 -11.23 0.26
CA HIS A 169 -18.33 -12.32 0.86
C HIS A 169 -17.43 -13.37 1.53
N ASN A 170 -16.40 -13.85 0.82
CA ASN A 170 -15.49 -14.86 1.36
C ASN A 170 -14.73 -14.34 2.60
N THR A 171 -14.32 -13.07 2.59
CA THR A 171 -13.65 -12.46 3.74
C THR A 171 -14.58 -12.40 4.96
N LEU A 172 -15.81 -11.97 4.78
CA LEU A 172 -16.82 -11.97 5.85
C LEU A 172 -17.04 -13.37 6.43
N GLY A 173 -16.93 -14.42 5.60
CA GLY A 173 -17.18 -15.81 6.01
C GLY A 173 -16.23 -16.35 7.09
N TYR A 174 -15.00 -15.85 7.17
CA TYR A 174 -14.02 -16.32 8.18
C TYR A 174 -13.78 -15.35 9.34
N LEU A 175 -14.39 -14.15 9.33
CA LEU A 175 -14.22 -13.13 10.36
C LEU A 175 -15.22 -13.29 11.53
N ASN A 176 -14.94 -14.25 12.43
CA ASN A 176 -15.85 -14.56 13.51
C ASN A 176 -16.12 -13.42 14.50
N TYR A 177 -15.15 -12.52 14.72
CA TYR A 177 -15.32 -11.38 15.63
C TYR A 177 -16.10 -10.23 14.98
N LEU A 178 -15.94 -9.97 13.66
CA LEU A 178 -16.62 -8.86 12.99
C LEU A 178 -18.16 -8.97 13.12
N LYS A 179 -18.71 -10.18 13.02
CA LYS A 179 -20.17 -10.43 13.17
C LYS A 179 -20.72 -10.16 14.57
N THR A 180 -19.85 -9.86 15.55
CA THR A 180 -20.25 -9.51 16.92
C THR A 180 -20.04 -8.04 17.26
N VAL A 181 -19.47 -7.24 16.34
CA VAL A 181 -19.13 -5.82 16.54
C VAL A 181 -20.07 -4.94 15.74
N GLU A 182 -20.90 -4.17 16.42
CA GLU A 182 -21.79 -3.19 15.76
C GLU A 182 -21.02 -1.88 15.46
N PRO A 183 -21.38 -1.16 14.37
CA PRO A 183 -22.44 -1.45 13.40
C PRO A 183 -22.03 -2.38 12.24
N ALA A 184 -20.81 -2.90 12.20
CA ALA A 184 -20.32 -3.77 11.12
C ALA A 184 -21.16 -5.05 10.99
N ALA A 185 -21.56 -5.62 12.13
CA ALA A 185 -22.37 -6.83 12.17
C ALA A 185 -23.73 -6.64 11.47
N SER A 186 -24.40 -5.53 11.73
CA SER A 186 -25.72 -5.22 11.10
C SER A 186 -25.58 -4.82 9.63
N LEU A 187 -24.42 -4.28 9.21
CA LEU A 187 -24.20 -3.84 7.84
C LEU A 187 -23.85 -4.99 6.88
N TYR A 188 -23.06 -5.97 7.34
CA TYR A 188 -22.47 -6.99 6.46
C TYR A 188 -23.03 -8.40 6.65
N TYR A 189 -23.88 -8.61 7.67
CA TYR A 189 -24.43 -9.94 7.98
C TYR A 189 -25.95 -9.89 8.09
N GLU A 190 -26.57 -11.04 7.85
CA GLU A 190 -27.99 -11.30 8.08
C GLU A 190 -28.16 -12.49 9.04
N GLU A 191 -29.32 -12.62 9.67
CA GLU A 191 -29.64 -13.78 10.50
C GLU A 191 -30.29 -14.87 9.64
N ASN A 192 -29.77 -16.09 9.72
CA ASN A 192 -30.40 -17.25 9.11
C ASN A 192 -31.60 -17.76 10.00
N LEU A 193 -32.31 -18.76 9.51
CA LEU A 193 -33.47 -19.34 10.19
C LEU A 193 -33.14 -19.93 11.58
N LYS A 194 -31.87 -20.09 11.93
CA LYS A 194 -31.40 -20.57 13.24
C LYS A 194 -30.97 -19.44 14.17
N GLY A 195 -31.08 -18.17 13.72
CA GLY A 195 -30.58 -17.00 14.47
C GLY A 195 -29.05 -16.82 14.41
N GLU A 196 -28.36 -17.47 13.46
CA GLU A 196 -26.93 -17.33 13.30
C GLU A 196 -26.63 -16.21 12.30
N LYS A 197 -25.68 -15.30 12.62
CA LYS A 197 -25.20 -14.26 11.67
C LYS A 197 -24.36 -14.90 10.58
N ILE A 198 -24.83 -14.80 9.33
CA ILE A 198 -24.17 -15.26 8.12
C ILE A 198 -23.83 -14.07 7.21
N PRO A 199 -22.74 -14.11 6.43
CA PRO A 199 -22.39 -13.03 5.50
C PRO A 199 -23.50 -12.80 4.48
N LEU A 200 -23.75 -11.55 4.13
CA LEU A 200 -24.61 -11.21 3.00
C LEU A 200 -24.10 -11.89 1.72
N PRO A 201 -24.97 -12.45 0.86
CA PRO A 201 -24.56 -13.26 -0.28
C PRO A 201 -23.91 -12.44 -1.40
N VAL A 202 -23.09 -13.11 -2.21
CA VAL A 202 -22.53 -12.52 -3.46
C VAL A 202 -23.69 -12.01 -4.33
N GLY A 203 -23.55 -10.80 -4.85
CA GLY A 203 -24.58 -10.13 -5.66
C GLY A 203 -25.68 -9.45 -4.87
N TYR A 204 -25.66 -9.49 -3.53
CA TYR A 204 -26.55 -8.66 -2.72
C TYR A 204 -26.24 -7.17 -2.95
N ILE A 205 -27.26 -6.33 -3.06
CA ILE A 205 -27.10 -4.87 -3.20
C ILE A 205 -26.94 -4.25 -1.83
N LEU A 206 -25.71 -3.96 -1.45
CA LEU A 206 -25.37 -3.36 -0.17
C LEU A 206 -25.39 -1.84 -0.25
N LYS A 207 -26.18 -1.19 0.61
CA LYS A 207 -26.24 0.28 0.77
C LYS A 207 -25.53 0.68 2.07
N ASN A 208 -24.92 1.88 2.05
CA ASN A 208 -24.26 2.43 3.23
C ASN A 208 -24.55 3.93 3.34
N GLU A 209 -25.72 4.27 3.85
CA GLU A 209 -26.18 5.65 3.98
C GLU A 209 -25.33 6.49 4.94
N GLU A 210 -24.77 5.86 6.00
CA GLU A 210 -23.91 6.58 6.94
C GLU A 210 -22.60 7.02 6.26
N TYR A 211 -22.05 6.18 5.38
CA TYR A 211 -20.89 6.56 4.58
C TYR A 211 -21.23 7.68 3.60
N ALA A 212 -22.40 7.63 2.94
CA ALA A 212 -22.87 8.71 2.07
C ALA A 212 -22.97 10.05 2.82
N LYS A 213 -23.48 10.06 4.06
CA LYS A 213 -23.54 11.26 4.93
C LYS A 213 -22.14 11.78 5.27
N THR A 214 -21.22 10.89 5.59
CA THR A 214 -19.82 11.23 5.89
C THR A 214 -19.14 11.85 4.67
N LEU A 215 -19.24 11.21 3.51
CA LEU A 215 -18.71 11.73 2.26
C LEU A 215 -19.29 13.11 1.91
N LYS A 216 -20.61 13.31 2.10
CA LYS A 216 -21.23 14.60 1.84
C LYS A 216 -20.69 15.71 2.73
N ARG A 217 -20.41 15.44 4.01
CA ARG A 217 -19.79 16.44 4.89
C ARG A 217 -18.36 16.76 4.46
N ILE A 218 -17.55 15.74 4.14
CA ILE A 218 -16.15 15.91 3.71
C ILE A 218 -16.10 16.65 2.35
N SER A 219 -17.01 16.35 1.43
CA SER A 219 -17.06 17.05 0.13
C SER A 219 -17.31 18.56 0.26
N LEU A 220 -18.08 18.97 1.27
CA LEU A 220 -18.43 20.37 1.50
C LEU A 220 -17.42 21.14 2.36
N LEU A 221 -16.76 20.47 3.30
CA LEU A 221 -15.95 21.11 4.35
C LEU A 221 -14.47 20.73 4.27
N GLY A 222 -14.07 19.87 3.33
CA GLY A 222 -12.71 19.38 3.16
C GLY A 222 -12.26 18.42 4.25
N ALA A 223 -10.96 18.15 4.31
CA ALA A 223 -10.36 17.28 5.32
C ALA A 223 -10.57 17.78 6.74
N LYS A 224 -10.80 19.07 6.93
CA LYS A 224 -11.10 19.65 8.24
C LYS A 224 -12.30 18.95 8.90
N GLU A 225 -13.32 18.57 8.14
CA GLU A 225 -14.47 17.81 8.65
C GLU A 225 -14.05 16.44 9.22
N PHE A 226 -13.13 15.77 8.56
CA PHE A 226 -12.65 14.46 8.99
C PHE A 226 -11.83 14.53 10.27
N TYR A 227 -11.00 15.57 10.43
CA TYR A 227 -10.02 15.67 11.53
C TYR A 227 -10.47 16.54 12.70
N GLU A 228 -11.41 17.48 12.50
CA GLU A 228 -11.85 18.45 13.51
C GLU A 228 -13.38 18.56 13.62
N GLY A 229 -14.12 17.97 12.66
CA GLY A 229 -15.58 18.08 12.60
C GLY A 229 -16.30 16.85 13.17
N LYS A 230 -17.53 16.65 12.68
CA LYS A 230 -18.41 15.55 13.13
C LYS A 230 -17.80 14.18 12.92
N THR A 231 -17.03 14.00 11.85
CA THR A 231 -16.37 12.71 11.56
C THR A 231 -15.31 12.39 12.61
N ALA A 232 -14.51 13.38 13.05
CA ALA A 232 -13.57 13.21 14.17
C ALA A 232 -14.28 12.76 15.46
N GLU A 233 -15.41 13.41 15.78
CA GLU A 233 -16.22 13.02 16.96
C GLU A 233 -16.70 11.57 16.86
N LEU A 234 -17.17 11.13 15.68
CA LEU A 234 -17.63 9.75 15.46
C LEU A 234 -16.50 8.73 15.60
N ILE A 235 -15.29 9.06 15.13
CA ILE A 235 -14.09 8.22 15.33
C ILE A 235 -13.82 8.06 16.82
N ILE A 236 -13.68 9.17 17.55
CA ILE A 236 -13.38 9.13 19.00
C ILE A 236 -14.50 8.43 19.79
N GLN A 237 -15.77 8.63 19.41
CA GLN A 237 -16.89 7.94 20.03
C GLN A 237 -16.80 6.41 19.84
N SER A 238 -16.59 5.95 18.60
CA SER A 238 -16.44 4.52 18.30
C SER A 238 -15.30 3.87 19.11
N LEU A 239 -14.16 4.56 19.22
CA LEU A 239 -13.02 4.07 19.99
C LEU A 239 -13.34 3.98 21.49
N ARG A 240 -14.03 4.99 22.07
CA ARG A 240 -14.41 5.02 23.49
C ARG A 240 -15.51 4.03 23.83
N ASP A 241 -16.42 3.74 22.91
CA ASP A 241 -17.46 2.73 23.09
C ASP A 241 -16.84 1.32 23.14
N ALA A 242 -15.78 1.08 22.35
CA ALA A 242 -15.03 -0.17 22.38
C ALA A 242 -14.08 -0.27 23.59
N ASP A 243 -13.41 0.81 23.95
CA ASP A 243 -12.52 0.89 25.14
C ASP A 243 -12.51 2.33 25.70
N LYS A 244 -13.06 2.48 26.91
CA LYS A 244 -13.09 3.78 27.63
C LYS A 244 -11.70 4.39 27.86
N ASN A 245 -10.65 3.55 27.82
CA ASN A 245 -9.25 3.95 27.98
C ASN A 245 -8.52 4.14 26.65
N SER A 246 -9.24 4.22 25.52
CA SER A 246 -8.63 4.48 24.20
C SER A 246 -7.69 5.67 24.27
N LEU A 247 -6.49 5.51 23.68
CA LEU A 247 -5.44 6.52 23.76
C LEU A 247 -5.63 7.67 22.78
N MET A 248 -6.39 7.44 21.68
CA MET A 248 -6.59 8.46 20.66
C MET A 248 -7.50 9.59 21.16
N SER A 249 -7.11 10.82 20.88
CA SER A 249 -7.83 12.05 21.21
C SER A 249 -8.19 12.85 19.96
N LEU A 250 -9.08 13.84 20.11
CA LEU A 250 -9.35 14.82 19.04
C LEU A 250 -8.09 15.60 18.63
N ASP A 251 -7.18 15.85 19.58
CA ASP A 251 -5.91 16.53 19.28
C ASP A 251 -4.98 15.69 18.40
N ASP A 252 -4.98 14.35 18.57
CA ASP A 252 -4.21 13.46 17.71
C ASP A 252 -4.73 13.51 16.26
N LEU A 253 -6.05 13.53 16.07
CA LEU A 253 -6.67 13.71 14.75
C LEU A 253 -6.33 15.09 14.18
N LYS A 254 -6.61 16.17 14.91
CA LYS A 254 -6.39 17.56 14.48
C LYS A 254 -4.94 17.85 14.08
N ASN A 255 -3.97 17.25 14.80
CA ASN A 255 -2.54 17.50 14.57
C ASN A 255 -1.93 16.53 13.54
N TYR A 256 -2.73 15.64 12.93
CA TYR A 256 -2.22 14.76 11.92
C TYR A 256 -1.78 15.54 10.67
N GLN A 257 -0.57 15.25 10.19
CA GLN A 257 -0.01 15.78 8.94
C GLN A 257 0.58 14.64 8.10
N ILE A 258 0.42 14.76 6.80
CA ILE A 258 1.15 13.95 5.82
C ILE A 258 2.62 14.36 5.77
N VAL A 259 3.46 13.57 5.11
CA VAL A 259 4.84 13.95 4.81
C VAL A 259 5.09 13.82 3.30
N TRP A 260 5.60 14.89 2.70
CA TRP A 260 6.20 14.83 1.36
C TRP A 260 7.61 14.29 1.52
N ARG A 261 7.89 13.12 0.93
CA ARG A 261 9.21 12.48 1.00
C ARG A 261 9.88 12.52 -0.36
N GLU A 262 11.21 12.45 -0.41
CA GLU A 262 11.90 12.25 -1.67
C GLU A 262 11.70 10.78 -2.12
N PRO A 263 11.26 10.55 -3.37
CA PRO A 263 11.11 9.18 -3.88
C PRO A 263 12.43 8.43 -3.85
N LEU A 264 12.38 7.14 -3.51
CA LEU A 264 13.55 6.27 -3.54
C LEU A 264 13.66 5.60 -4.90
N CYS A 265 14.71 5.94 -5.67
CA CYS A 265 14.94 5.43 -7.01
C CYS A 265 16.27 4.69 -7.12
N GLY A 266 16.33 3.68 -7.99
CA GLY A 266 17.55 2.95 -8.32
C GLY A 266 17.51 2.42 -9.75
N LEU A 267 18.69 2.33 -10.36
CA LEU A 267 18.82 1.71 -11.69
C LEU A 267 18.73 0.19 -11.54
N TYR A 268 18.00 -0.41 -12.45
CA TYR A 268 17.97 -1.85 -12.69
C TYR A 268 17.96 -2.10 -14.21
N ARG A 269 18.97 -2.78 -14.70
CA ARG A 269 19.23 -2.84 -16.15
C ARG A 269 19.36 -1.41 -16.72
N SER A 270 18.53 -1.05 -17.68
CA SER A 270 18.49 0.29 -18.27
C SER A 270 17.29 1.13 -17.79
N TYR A 271 16.64 0.72 -16.73
CA TYR A 271 15.43 1.36 -16.21
C TYR A 271 15.70 2.03 -14.86
N ASN A 272 15.04 3.16 -14.62
CA ASN A 272 15.02 3.78 -13.29
C ASN A 272 13.75 3.33 -12.56
N VAL A 273 13.91 2.52 -11.52
CA VAL A 273 12.81 1.98 -10.72
C VAL A 273 12.66 2.84 -9.48
N CYS A 274 11.51 3.50 -9.33
CA CYS A 274 11.22 4.42 -8.25
C CYS A 274 10.06 3.90 -7.38
N SER A 275 10.21 3.96 -6.07
CA SER A 275 9.20 3.52 -5.13
C SER A 275 9.18 4.40 -3.87
N MET A 276 8.33 4.04 -2.91
CA MET A 276 8.18 4.75 -1.65
C MET A 276 9.40 4.55 -0.74
N PRO A 277 9.95 5.62 -0.14
CA PRO A 277 10.97 5.50 0.90
C PRO A 277 10.37 5.06 2.25
N PRO A 278 11.19 4.83 3.29
CA PRO A 278 10.71 4.66 4.65
C PRO A 278 9.76 5.79 5.10
N PRO A 279 8.70 5.49 5.89
CA PRO A 279 8.49 4.29 6.69
C PRO A 279 8.03 3.08 5.90
N SER A 280 7.79 3.15 4.58
CA SER A 280 7.68 1.93 3.79
C SER A 280 9.05 1.27 3.63
N SER A 281 9.13 0.02 4.05
CA SER A 281 10.31 -0.81 3.81
C SER A 281 10.35 -1.35 2.38
N GLY A 282 9.22 -1.22 1.65
CA GLY A 282 9.01 -1.90 0.37
C GLY A 282 9.97 -1.47 -0.71
N GLY A 283 10.07 -0.16 -0.96
CA GLY A 283 10.94 0.37 -2.01
C GLY A 283 12.41 0.04 -1.77
N LEU A 284 12.90 0.25 -0.54
CA LEU A 284 14.29 -0.03 -0.21
C LEU A 284 14.63 -1.53 -0.32
N THR A 285 13.78 -2.40 0.23
CA THR A 285 13.99 -3.85 0.16
C THR A 285 13.92 -4.37 -1.29
N MET A 286 12.97 -3.88 -2.09
CA MET A 286 12.88 -4.21 -3.51
C MET A 286 14.14 -3.78 -4.28
N LEU A 287 14.63 -2.55 -4.09
CA LEU A 287 15.84 -2.07 -4.74
C LEU A 287 17.08 -2.86 -4.34
N MET A 288 17.20 -3.26 -3.05
CA MET A 288 18.25 -4.19 -2.63
C MET A 288 18.17 -5.52 -3.39
N MET A 289 16.96 -6.10 -3.51
CA MET A 289 16.77 -7.35 -4.26
C MET A 289 17.15 -7.19 -5.73
N LEU A 290 16.71 -6.12 -6.39
CA LEU A 290 17.04 -5.83 -7.78
C LEU A 290 18.56 -5.66 -7.97
N LYS A 291 19.24 -4.90 -7.10
CA LYS A 291 20.71 -4.73 -7.17
C LYS A 291 21.47 -6.04 -6.92
N ILE A 292 20.98 -6.91 -6.05
CA ILE A 292 21.57 -8.25 -5.89
C ILE A 292 21.39 -9.09 -7.15
N LEU A 293 20.21 -9.01 -7.80
CA LEU A 293 19.90 -9.75 -9.03
C LEU A 293 20.64 -9.21 -10.28
N GLU A 294 21.12 -7.95 -10.26
CA GLU A 294 21.71 -7.28 -11.41
C GLU A 294 22.84 -8.10 -12.09
N ASP A 295 23.69 -8.79 -11.30
CA ASP A 295 24.83 -9.56 -11.81
C ASP A 295 24.46 -11.00 -12.23
N PHE A 296 23.21 -11.40 -12.06
CA PHE A 296 22.74 -12.70 -12.55
C PHE A 296 22.05 -12.55 -13.89
N ASP A 297 22.35 -13.45 -14.82
CA ASP A 297 21.75 -13.48 -16.16
C ASP A 297 20.39 -14.21 -16.11
N ILE A 298 19.44 -13.59 -15.36
CA ILE A 298 18.12 -14.20 -15.13
C ILE A 298 17.27 -14.26 -16.39
N GLN A 299 17.57 -13.43 -17.41
CA GLN A 299 16.89 -13.47 -18.72
C GLN A 299 17.04 -14.84 -19.43
N LYS A 300 18.09 -15.60 -19.11
CA LYS A 300 18.32 -16.95 -19.63
C LYS A 300 17.65 -18.05 -18.82
N LEU A 301 17.11 -17.74 -17.65
CA LEU A 301 16.41 -18.68 -16.80
C LEU A 301 14.92 -18.69 -17.15
N ASP A 302 14.33 -19.87 -17.14
CA ASP A 302 12.87 -19.96 -17.16
C ASP A 302 12.32 -19.40 -15.83
N PRO A 303 11.34 -18.46 -15.87
CA PRO A 303 10.75 -17.86 -14.67
C PRO A 303 10.23 -18.84 -13.63
N GLU A 304 9.79 -20.03 -14.07
CA GLU A 304 9.26 -21.09 -13.20
C GLU A 304 10.30 -22.16 -12.86
N SER A 305 11.55 -22.03 -13.37
CA SER A 305 12.62 -22.99 -13.12
C SER A 305 13.00 -23.05 -11.63
N ARG A 306 13.49 -24.23 -11.21
CA ARG A 306 14.00 -24.41 -9.84
C ARG A 306 15.15 -23.46 -9.53
N GLU A 307 15.99 -23.18 -10.53
CA GLU A 307 17.13 -22.28 -10.44
C GLU A 307 16.67 -20.84 -10.15
N MET A 308 15.65 -20.35 -10.88
CA MET A 308 15.09 -19.01 -10.65
C MET A 308 14.39 -18.91 -9.30
N VAL A 309 13.57 -19.90 -8.94
CA VAL A 309 12.89 -19.95 -7.63
C VAL A 309 13.91 -19.97 -6.48
N HIS A 310 14.99 -20.75 -6.63
CA HIS A 310 16.07 -20.80 -5.62
C HIS A 310 16.77 -19.45 -5.49
N LEU A 311 17.23 -18.86 -6.60
CA LEU A 311 17.92 -17.58 -6.61
C LEU A 311 17.04 -16.49 -6.00
N PHE A 312 15.80 -16.35 -6.46
CA PHE A 312 14.87 -15.35 -5.94
C PHE A 312 14.60 -15.52 -4.43
N SER A 313 14.50 -16.77 -3.96
CA SER A 313 14.31 -17.08 -2.54
C SER A 313 15.53 -16.66 -1.70
N GLU A 314 16.75 -16.94 -2.13
CA GLU A 314 17.95 -16.55 -1.42
C GLU A 314 18.13 -15.02 -1.39
N VAL A 315 17.89 -14.34 -2.51
CA VAL A 315 17.91 -12.87 -2.60
C VAL A 315 16.87 -12.26 -1.66
N SER A 316 15.63 -12.76 -1.67
CA SER A 316 14.57 -12.29 -0.77
C SER A 316 14.98 -12.46 0.69
N ARG A 317 15.49 -13.63 1.08
CA ARG A 317 15.89 -13.91 2.46
C ARG A 317 16.99 -12.97 2.96
N LEU A 318 17.95 -12.61 2.09
CA LEU A 318 19.00 -11.65 2.41
C LEU A 318 18.43 -10.24 2.66
N ALA A 319 17.62 -9.73 1.73
CA ALA A 319 17.02 -8.40 1.84
C ALA A 319 16.05 -8.29 3.03
N TYR A 320 15.22 -9.31 3.26
CA TYR A 320 14.32 -9.35 4.42
C TYR A 320 15.04 -9.49 5.76
N ALA A 321 16.23 -10.13 5.79
CA ALA A 321 17.02 -10.15 6.99
C ALA A 321 17.48 -8.74 7.39
N ASP A 322 17.90 -7.92 6.43
CA ASP A 322 18.28 -6.53 6.68
C ASP A 322 17.05 -5.68 7.04
N ARG A 323 15.96 -5.84 6.30
CA ARG A 323 14.68 -5.18 6.57
C ARG A 323 14.24 -5.35 8.02
N ALA A 324 14.35 -6.55 8.58
CA ALA A 324 13.89 -6.86 9.92
C ALA A 324 14.65 -6.11 11.03
N TYR A 325 15.83 -5.57 10.75
CA TYR A 325 16.63 -4.84 11.75
C TYR A 325 16.61 -3.33 11.56
N TYR A 326 16.53 -2.85 10.31
CA TYR A 326 16.82 -1.46 10.00
C TYR A 326 15.61 -0.62 9.64
N MET A 327 14.45 -1.24 9.28
CA MET A 327 13.30 -0.48 8.81
C MET A 327 12.39 -0.01 9.95
N ALA A 328 12.07 1.28 9.91
CA ALA A 328 11.20 1.96 10.86
C ALA A 328 10.77 3.33 10.28
N ASP A 329 10.16 4.18 11.12
CA ASP A 329 9.89 5.59 10.80
C ASP A 329 11.19 6.39 10.77
N PRO A 330 11.57 7.00 9.62
CA PRO A 330 12.80 7.78 9.49
C PRO A 330 12.78 9.07 10.30
N ASP A 331 11.61 9.55 10.73
CA ASP A 331 11.47 10.71 11.58
C ASP A 331 11.89 10.43 13.05
N PHE A 332 12.04 9.14 13.40
CA PHE A 332 12.43 8.66 14.75
C PHE A 332 13.74 7.88 14.77
N ILE A 333 14.08 7.19 13.68
CA ILE A 333 15.22 6.28 13.58
C ILE A 333 16.04 6.62 12.33
N ASN A 334 17.34 6.76 12.48
CA ASN A 334 18.23 6.91 11.33
C ASN A 334 18.33 5.58 10.57
N ILE A 335 17.74 5.53 9.37
CA ILE A 335 17.71 4.35 8.51
C ILE A 335 18.87 4.44 7.52
N PRO A 336 19.73 3.40 7.43
CA PRO A 336 20.91 3.41 6.57
C PRO A 336 20.56 3.12 5.09
N SER A 337 19.69 3.93 4.49
CA SER A 337 19.16 3.66 3.15
C SER A 337 20.25 3.70 2.06
N GLU A 338 21.16 4.67 2.13
CA GLU A 338 22.27 4.80 1.18
C GLU A 338 23.26 3.66 1.32
N GLU A 339 23.58 3.27 2.55
CA GLU A 339 24.53 2.20 2.85
C GLU A 339 23.99 0.83 2.46
N LEU A 340 22.70 0.59 2.69
CA LEU A 340 22.03 -0.65 2.27
C LEU A 340 21.98 -0.81 0.74
N LEU A 341 21.96 0.30 0.00
CA LEU A 341 22.01 0.31 -1.47
C LEU A 341 23.43 0.49 -2.03
N ASN A 342 24.45 0.65 -1.19
CA ASN A 342 25.83 0.82 -1.64
C ASN A 342 26.33 -0.45 -2.33
N ASP A 343 27.01 -0.33 -3.46
CA ASP A 343 27.45 -1.45 -4.28
C ASP A 343 28.37 -2.42 -3.51
N LYS A 344 29.30 -1.91 -2.71
CA LYS A 344 30.18 -2.75 -1.88
C LYS A 344 29.40 -3.56 -0.83
N TYR A 345 28.31 -3.00 -0.30
CA TYR A 345 27.44 -3.72 0.63
C TYR A 345 26.62 -4.78 -0.10
N ILE A 346 26.02 -4.43 -1.22
CA ILE A 346 25.26 -5.34 -2.09
C ILE A 346 26.14 -6.52 -2.54
N ASP A 347 27.38 -6.27 -2.95
CA ASP A 347 28.32 -7.34 -3.33
C ASP A 347 28.60 -8.31 -2.20
N LYS A 348 28.82 -7.79 -0.99
CA LYS A 348 28.98 -8.67 0.21
C LYS A 348 27.74 -9.54 0.46
N ARG A 349 26.52 -8.99 0.23
CA ARG A 349 25.28 -9.75 0.38
C ARG A 349 25.15 -10.80 -0.71
N ARG A 350 25.46 -10.45 -1.97
CA ARG A 350 25.43 -11.34 -3.14
C ARG A 350 26.36 -12.53 -3.01
N MET A 351 27.58 -12.33 -2.50
CA MET A 351 28.56 -13.40 -2.26
C MET A 351 28.11 -14.48 -1.26
N LEU A 352 27.03 -14.24 -0.52
CA LEU A 352 26.45 -15.24 0.39
C LEU A 352 25.55 -16.25 -0.31
N ILE A 353 25.22 -16.02 -1.58
CA ILE A 353 24.32 -16.89 -2.36
C ILE A 353 25.13 -18.05 -2.94
N ASP A 354 24.75 -19.26 -2.57
CA ASP A 354 25.22 -20.50 -3.20
C ASP A 354 24.14 -20.99 -4.14
N LEU A 355 24.39 -20.99 -5.45
CA LEU A 355 23.41 -21.38 -6.48
C LEU A 355 22.99 -22.86 -6.42
N ASN A 356 23.73 -23.69 -5.70
CA ASN A 356 23.49 -25.13 -5.59
C ASN A 356 22.87 -25.53 -4.25
N LYS A 357 22.87 -24.64 -3.25
CA LYS A 357 22.47 -24.99 -1.88
C LYS A 357 21.81 -23.82 -1.17
N ALA A 358 20.62 -24.05 -0.65
CA ALA A 358 19.94 -23.06 0.19
C ALA A 358 20.68 -22.81 1.51
N ALA A 359 20.85 -21.56 1.89
CA ALA A 359 21.42 -21.18 3.18
C ALA A 359 20.54 -21.70 4.32
N LYS A 360 21.12 -22.37 5.32
CA LYS A 360 20.37 -22.85 6.50
C LYS A 360 19.77 -21.68 7.28
N THR A 361 20.56 -20.64 7.50
CA THR A 361 20.17 -19.42 8.22
C THR A 361 20.71 -18.21 7.47
N VAL A 362 19.92 -17.14 7.44
CA VAL A 362 20.33 -15.85 6.88
C VAL A 362 20.31 -14.83 8.01
N LYS A 363 21.43 -14.13 8.20
CA LYS A 363 21.57 -13.03 9.14
C LYS A 363 21.53 -11.70 8.39
N ASN A 364 21.14 -10.63 9.10
CA ASN A 364 21.32 -9.27 8.60
C ASN A 364 22.81 -9.00 8.33
N GLY A 365 23.09 -8.13 7.38
CA GLY A 365 24.40 -7.56 7.20
C GLY A 365 24.65 -6.42 8.20
N ASN A 366 25.81 -5.83 8.13
CA ASN A 366 26.17 -4.65 8.92
C ASN A 366 26.53 -3.51 7.95
N PRO A 367 25.58 -2.66 7.57
CA PRO A 367 25.83 -1.53 6.68
C PRO A 367 26.62 -0.41 7.39
N PHE A 368 26.47 -0.28 8.71
CA PHE A 368 27.16 0.68 9.56
C PHE A 368 27.87 0.00 10.74
N GLU A 369 28.98 0.57 11.17
CA GLU A 369 29.51 0.30 12.51
C GLU A 369 28.60 0.99 13.55
N ASN A 370 28.21 0.23 14.61
CA ASN A 370 27.44 0.71 15.78
C ASN A 370 25.91 0.84 15.68
N ILE A 371 25.23 0.25 14.70
CA ILE A 371 23.79 0.04 14.78
C ILE A 371 23.50 -1.36 15.35
N ASP A 372 22.88 -1.41 16.52
CA ASP A 372 22.58 -2.66 17.22
C ASP A 372 21.12 -2.72 17.66
N PHE A 373 20.23 -2.97 16.69
CA PHE A 373 18.79 -3.16 16.94
C PHE A 373 18.44 -4.63 17.19
N GLY A 374 17.34 -4.85 17.93
CA GLY A 374 16.65 -6.13 18.01
C GLY A 374 15.91 -6.42 16.71
N LYS A 375 15.79 -7.71 16.39
CA LYS A 375 15.09 -8.16 15.18
C LYS A 375 13.58 -7.92 15.30
N ASN A 376 12.98 -7.12 14.39
CA ASN A 376 11.54 -7.03 14.26
C ASN A 376 10.93 -8.36 13.76
N VAL A 377 9.79 -8.76 14.34
CA VAL A 377 9.05 -9.96 13.94
C VAL A 377 7.69 -9.51 13.40
N ASP A 378 7.53 -9.54 12.11
CA ASP A 378 6.26 -9.19 11.44
C ASP A 378 5.24 -10.32 11.60
N ILE A 379 3.98 -9.94 11.89
CA ILE A 379 2.86 -10.87 12.06
C ILE A 379 1.66 -10.43 11.19
N SER A 380 1.83 -9.49 10.26
CA SER A 380 0.73 -8.93 9.48
C SER A 380 -0.03 -9.99 8.65
N LYS A 381 -1.35 -9.80 8.50
CA LYS A 381 -2.18 -10.61 7.61
C LYS A 381 -2.36 -9.89 6.27
N PRO A 382 -2.39 -10.61 5.12
CA PRO A 382 -2.58 -9.98 3.83
C PRO A 382 -3.93 -9.27 3.74
N SER A 383 -3.89 -7.94 3.63
CA SER A 383 -5.00 -7.08 3.21
C SER A 383 -4.37 -5.81 2.63
N THR A 384 -4.99 -5.11 1.79
CA THR A 384 -4.47 -3.87 1.15
C THR A 384 -5.13 -3.75 -0.22
N SER A 385 -5.24 -2.55 -0.78
CA SER A 385 -5.59 -2.33 -2.18
C SER A 385 -4.50 -1.52 -2.88
N HIS A 386 -4.37 -1.77 -4.18
CA HIS A 386 -3.46 -1.00 -5.04
C HIS A 386 -4.19 -0.59 -6.31
N PHE A 387 -3.87 0.59 -6.82
CA PHE A 387 -4.35 1.06 -8.11
C PHE A 387 -3.31 1.94 -8.81
N VAL A 388 -3.43 2.00 -10.13
CA VAL A 388 -2.61 2.88 -10.98
C VAL A 388 -3.50 3.64 -11.95
N ILE A 389 -3.12 4.89 -12.23
CA ILE A 389 -3.81 5.76 -13.18
C ILE A 389 -2.77 6.51 -13.99
N ILE A 390 -2.95 6.58 -15.30
CA ILE A 390 -2.25 7.52 -16.19
C ILE A 390 -3.33 8.33 -16.89
N ASP A 391 -3.29 9.66 -16.80
CA ASP A 391 -4.23 10.54 -17.49
C ASP A 391 -3.82 10.82 -18.94
N GLU A 392 -4.65 11.57 -19.67
CA GLU A 392 -4.42 11.89 -21.08
C GLU A 392 -3.18 12.76 -21.30
N GLU A 393 -2.72 13.50 -20.28
CA GLU A 393 -1.51 14.33 -20.34
C GLU A 393 -0.26 13.54 -19.98
N GLY A 394 -0.40 12.28 -19.53
CA GLY A 394 0.67 11.39 -19.12
C GLY A 394 1.09 11.55 -17.67
N ASN A 395 0.33 12.31 -16.84
CA ASN A 395 0.54 12.28 -15.40
C ASN A 395 0.16 10.91 -14.86
N ALA A 396 0.92 10.42 -13.90
CA ALA A 396 0.74 9.05 -13.43
C ALA A 396 0.67 8.96 -11.90
N VAL A 397 -0.29 8.19 -11.40
CA VAL A 397 -0.45 7.84 -9.98
C VAL A 397 -0.24 6.35 -9.80
N SER A 398 0.59 5.97 -8.83
CA SER A 398 0.69 4.62 -8.27
C SER A 398 0.41 4.73 -6.78
N MET A 399 -0.72 4.21 -6.31
CA MET A 399 -1.14 4.35 -4.92
C MET A 399 -1.49 2.99 -4.30
N THR A 400 -0.95 2.76 -3.11
CA THR A 400 -1.29 1.61 -2.27
C THR A 400 -1.88 2.10 -0.96
N SER A 401 -3.05 1.58 -0.59
CA SER A 401 -3.81 2.01 0.58
C SER A 401 -4.34 0.81 1.38
N THR A 402 -4.49 0.98 2.69
CA THR A 402 -4.79 -0.12 3.59
C THR A 402 -5.58 0.33 4.82
N VAL A 403 -6.21 -0.63 5.49
CA VAL A 403 -6.62 -0.57 6.90
C VAL A 403 -5.86 -1.60 7.75
N GLU A 404 -4.77 -2.17 7.24
CA GLU A 404 -3.87 -3.23 7.67
C GLU A 404 -4.49 -4.61 7.47
N GLY A 405 -5.13 -5.20 8.47
CA GLY A 405 -5.75 -6.53 8.38
C GLY A 405 -7.16 -6.49 7.78
N PRO A 406 -7.73 -7.68 7.47
CA PRO A 406 -9.10 -7.74 6.95
C PRO A 406 -10.11 -7.08 7.89
N PHE A 407 -10.76 -5.99 7.42
CA PHE A 407 -11.65 -5.13 8.20
C PHE A 407 -10.97 -4.42 9.39
N GLY A 408 -9.66 -4.18 9.30
CA GLY A 408 -8.91 -3.40 10.28
C GLY A 408 -9.15 -3.83 11.72
N SER A 409 -9.46 -2.86 12.58
CA SER A 409 -9.80 -3.07 13.99
C SER A 409 -11.17 -3.69 14.24
N HIS A 410 -11.97 -3.95 13.20
CA HIS A 410 -13.39 -4.30 13.22
C HIS A 410 -14.33 -3.17 13.73
N LEU A 411 -13.78 -2.03 14.12
CA LEU A 411 -14.57 -0.87 14.50
C LEU A 411 -14.96 -0.04 13.27
N MET A 412 -16.12 0.61 13.34
CA MET A 412 -16.61 1.52 12.31
C MET A 412 -16.95 2.88 12.89
N ALA A 413 -16.73 3.93 12.10
CA ALA A 413 -17.18 5.28 12.40
C ALA A 413 -17.79 5.88 11.13
N GLY A 414 -18.97 6.50 11.20
CA GLY A 414 -19.58 7.19 10.06
C GLY A 414 -19.67 6.35 8.77
N GLY A 415 -19.86 5.03 8.89
CA GLY A 415 -20.01 4.10 7.78
C GLY A 415 -18.70 3.56 7.17
N PHE A 416 -17.54 3.84 7.72
CA PHE A 416 -16.25 3.29 7.26
C PHE A 416 -15.50 2.55 8.37
N ILE A 417 -14.64 1.60 7.98
CA ILE A 417 -13.82 0.79 8.89
C ILE A 417 -12.64 1.61 9.40
N LEU A 418 -12.30 1.47 10.69
CA LEU A 418 -11.09 1.98 11.31
C LEU A 418 -9.97 0.94 11.22
N ASN A 419 -8.76 1.40 10.90
CA ASN A 419 -7.58 0.58 10.74
C ASN A 419 -7.16 -0.14 12.03
N ASN A 420 -6.32 -1.18 11.89
CA ASN A 420 -5.58 -1.79 12.99
C ASN A 420 -4.07 -1.63 12.80
N GLU A 421 -3.64 -0.50 12.24
CA GLU A 421 -2.30 -0.29 11.70
C GLU A 421 -1.18 -0.33 12.74
N LEU A 422 -1.52 -0.08 14.03
CA LEU A 422 -0.51 -0.13 15.09
C LEU A 422 0.03 -1.55 15.32
N THR A 423 -0.65 -2.59 14.79
CA THR A 423 -0.13 -3.96 14.83
C THR A 423 1.03 -4.21 13.86
N ASP A 424 1.33 -3.26 12.97
CA ASP A 424 2.55 -3.26 12.14
C ASP A 424 3.80 -2.82 12.92
N PHE A 425 3.65 -2.23 14.11
CA PHE A 425 4.76 -2.11 15.05
C PHE A 425 5.19 -3.47 15.59
N SER A 426 6.43 -3.56 16.08
CA SER A 426 6.84 -4.69 16.90
C SER A 426 5.99 -4.75 18.18
N LEU A 427 5.37 -5.90 18.44
CA LEU A 427 4.61 -6.09 19.69
C LEU A 427 5.53 -6.16 20.93
N MET A 428 6.83 -6.38 20.72
CA MET A 428 7.84 -6.35 21.75
C MET A 428 8.76 -5.15 21.50
N PRO A 429 8.95 -4.25 22.45
CA PRO A 429 9.84 -3.09 22.27
C PRO A 429 11.32 -3.47 22.28
N GLU A 430 11.64 -4.62 22.85
CA GLU A 430 13.00 -5.13 23.01
C GLU A 430 13.05 -6.64 22.74
N ILE A 431 14.06 -7.09 22.01
CA ILE A 431 14.33 -8.51 21.71
C ILE A 431 15.82 -8.77 21.93
N ASP A 432 16.14 -9.82 22.67
CA ASP A 432 17.52 -10.20 23.02
C ASP A 432 18.33 -9.06 23.69
N GLY A 433 17.69 -8.26 24.55
CA GLY A 433 18.30 -7.13 25.25
C GLY A 433 18.56 -5.89 24.37
N LYS A 434 17.98 -5.83 23.16
CA LYS A 434 18.16 -4.74 22.20
C LYS A 434 16.82 -4.14 21.80
N LYS A 435 16.75 -2.81 21.78
CA LYS A 435 15.55 -2.11 21.32
C LYS A 435 15.28 -2.40 19.85
N VAL A 436 14.00 -2.69 19.53
CA VAL A 436 13.57 -2.85 18.13
C VAL A 436 13.38 -1.48 17.50
N ALA A 437 13.92 -1.27 16.30
CA ALA A 437 13.77 0.00 15.56
C ALA A 437 12.29 0.36 15.37
N ASN A 438 11.47 -0.61 14.97
CA ASN A 438 10.03 -0.46 14.73
C ASN A 438 9.17 -0.71 15.99
N ARG A 439 9.62 -0.32 17.19
CA ARG A 439 8.81 -0.34 18.41
C ARG A 439 7.80 0.79 18.43
N VAL A 440 6.75 0.63 19.23
CA VAL A 440 5.72 1.68 19.42
C VAL A 440 6.31 2.89 20.12
N GLU A 441 6.04 4.07 19.58
CA GLU A 441 6.29 5.38 20.22
C GLU A 441 5.17 6.35 19.81
N GLY A 442 4.78 7.26 20.68
CA GLY A 442 3.75 8.27 20.39
C GLY A 442 4.12 9.14 19.17
N ASN A 443 3.16 9.37 18.27
CA ASN A 443 3.31 10.10 17.00
C ASN A 443 4.17 9.41 15.92
N LYS A 444 4.74 8.23 16.19
CA LYS A 444 5.51 7.44 15.23
C LYS A 444 4.62 6.72 14.25
N ARG A 445 5.08 6.56 13.02
CA ARG A 445 4.45 5.74 11.99
C ARG A 445 4.95 4.30 12.09
N PRO A 446 4.08 3.27 12.04
CA PRO A 446 4.53 1.90 11.92
C PRO A 446 5.18 1.66 10.55
N MET A 447 6.19 0.79 10.52
CA MET A 447 6.77 0.29 9.28
C MET A 447 5.69 -0.29 8.36
N SER A 448 5.83 -0.09 7.05
CA SER A 448 4.94 -0.67 6.04
C SER A 448 5.70 -1.54 5.05
N SER A 449 4.97 -2.41 4.33
CA SER A 449 5.46 -3.15 3.16
C SER A 449 4.84 -2.68 1.83
N MET A 450 3.98 -1.67 1.85
CA MET A 450 3.34 -1.12 0.66
C MET A 450 4.40 -0.56 -0.31
N THR A 451 4.38 -1.00 -1.56
CA THR A 451 5.44 -0.75 -2.56
C THR A 451 4.82 -0.19 -3.85
N PRO A 452 4.11 0.98 -3.80
CA PRO A 452 3.73 1.61 -5.05
C PRO A 452 5.00 1.94 -5.84
N THR A 453 5.02 1.63 -7.15
CA THR A 453 6.23 1.71 -7.96
C THR A 453 5.91 2.31 -9.32
N ILE A 454 6.78 3.22 -9.79
CA ILE A 454 6.80 3.76 -11.15
C ILE A 454 8.16 3.47 -11.75
N ILE A 455 8.17 2.91 -12.95
CA ILE A 455 9.37 2.55 -13.70
C ILE A 455 9.52 3.54 -14.85
N PHE A 456 10.73 4.07 -15.03
CA PHE A 456 11.05 4.99 -16.09
C PHE A 456 12.07 4.40 -17.06
N LYS A 457 11.92 4.72 -18.34
CA LYS A 457 12.90 4.45 -19.38
C LYS A 457 13.19 5.74 -20.15
N ASN A 458 14.45 6.13 -20.22
CA ASN A 458 14.86 7.38 -20.89
C ASN A 458 14.14 8.64 -20.39
N GLY A 459 13.75 8.67 -19.12
CA GLY A 459 13.04 9.80 -18.49
C GLY A 459 11.52 9.80 -18.66
N GLU A 460 10.96 8.83 -19.39
CA GLU A 460 9.51 8.68 -19.59
C GLU A 460 8.96 7.54 -18.73
N VAL A 461 7.68 7.64 -18.33
CA VAL A 461 6.99 6.58 -17.62
C VAL A 461 6.88 5.35 -18.52
N TYR A 462 7.48 4.24 -18.09
CA TYR A 462 7.46 2.97 -18.80
C TYR A 462 6.36 2.04 -18.26
N ALA A 463 6.26 1.91 -16.93
CA ALA A 463 5.24 1.08 -16.29
C ALA A 463 4.96 1.55 -14.86
N LEU A 464 3.76 1.23 -14.37
CA LEU A 464 3.35 1.39 -12.98
C LEU A 464 2.98 0.02 -12.43
N THR A 465 3.35 -0.24 -11.18
CA THR A 465 3.00 -1.50 -10.51
C THR A 465 2.91 -1.33 -9.00
N GLY A 466 2.24 -2.26 -8.38
CA GLY A 466 2.11 -2.42 -6.94
C GLY A 466 1.25 -3.64 -6.65
N SER A 467 1.04 -3.96 -5.39
CA SER A 467 0.27 -5.16 -5.02
C SER A 467 -0.35 -5.02 -3.63
N PRO A 468 -1.50 -5.66 -3.35
CA PRO A 468 -1.89 -6.05 -2.00
C PRO A 468 -1.05 -7.23 -1.52
N GLY A 469 -1.06 -7.54 -0.19
CA GLY A 469 -0.47 -8.80 0.27
C GLY A 469 0.35 -8.75 1.57
N GLY A 470 0.22 -7.70 2.39
CA GLY A 470 1.00 -7.56 3.63
C GLY A 470 2.50 -7.60 3.35
N THR A 471 3.28 -8.33 4.13
CA THR A 471 4.75 -8.43 3.95
C THR A 471 5.17 -9.06 2.61
N SER A 472 4.29 -9.82 1.95
CA SER A 472 4.56 -10.43 0.64
C SER A 472 4.50 -9.43 -0.53
N ILE A 473 3.94 -8.22 -0.32
CA ILE A 473 3.86 -7.15 -1.34
C ILE A 473 5.21 -6.91 -2.00
N ILE A 474 6.28 -6.84 -1.21
CA ILE A 474 7.63 -6.57 -1.70
C ILE A 474 8.06 -7.61 -2.74
N ASN A 475 7.86 -8.90 -2.42
CA ASN A 475 8.18 -9.99 -3.34
C ASN A 475 7.28 -9.98 -4.59
N TYR A 476 5.98 -9.69 -4.44
CA TYR A 476 5.07 -9.62 -5.58
C TYR A 476 5.46 -8.50 -6.53
N VAL A 477 5.74 -7.30 -5.99
CA VAL A 477 6.18 -6.16 -6.82
C VAL A 477 7.55 -6.42 -7.45
N THR A 478 8.51 -6.98 -6.69
CA THR A 478 9.82 -7.33 -7.25
C THR A 478 9.69 -8.34 -8.39
N LYS A 479 8.84 -9.38 -8.23
CA LYS A 479 8.56 -10.35 -9.31
C LYS A 479 7.91 -9.68 -10.52
N SER A 480 6.98 -8.74 -10.31
CA SER A 480 6.38 -7.99 -11.41
C SER A 480 7.41 -7.14 -12.15
N VAL A 481 8.31 -6.48 -11.42
CA VAL A 481 9.39 -5.67 -12.01
C VAL A 481 10.33 -6.53 -12.86
N ILE A 482 10.85 -7.65 -12.32
CA ILE A 482 11.73 -8.53 -13.10
C ILE A 482 11.00 -9.19 -14.25
N GLY A 483 9.70 -9.55 -14.09
CA GLY A 483 8.89 -10.08 -15.16
C GLY A 483 8.68 -9.12 -16.32
N LEU A 484 8.63 -7.81 -16.04
CA LEU A 484 8.49 -6.77 -17.07
C LEU A 484 9.82 -6.39 -17.74
N LEU A 485 10.94 -6.52 -17.01
CA LEU A 485 12.23 -5.95 -17.46
C LEU A 485 13.23 -7.01 -17.95
N ASP A 486 13.09 -8.26 -17.51
CA ASP A 486 14.00 -9.34 -17.87
C ASP A 486 13.36 -10.38 -18.81
N TRP A 487 12.02 -10.51 -18.83
CA TRP A 487 11.27 -11.44 -19.69
C TRP A 487 10.13 -10.70 -20.39
#